data_71e9b501440f0703eef13cc070446465
#
_entry.id   71e9b501440f0703eef13cc070446465
#
_cell.length_a   1.000
_cell.length_b   1.000
_cell.length_c   1.000
_cell.angle_alpha   90.00
_cell.angle_beta   90.00
_cell.angle_gamma   90.00
#
_symmetry.space_group_name_H-M   'P 1'
#
loop_
_entity.id
_entity.type
_entity.pdbx_description
1 polymer ?
#
loop_
_entity_poly.entity_id
_entity_poly.type
_entity_poly.pdbx_seq_one_letter_code
_entity_poly.pdbx_strand_id
1 'polypeptide(L)'
;MRFVLVSTHVDQTTGYSKVVYNLLRQVSSLAPAVKTFHFGFQRHPERKNIRKLPDNVTGYDAAANEDPREEGFGFNKIAEYLEMVRPDVVMIYNDPLIICKFIEAMKYEKATAS
;
A
#
# COMPACT_ATOMS: atom_id res chain seq x y z
N MET A 1 -16.48 -6.02 -3.54
CA MET A 1 -15.82 -5.13 -2.55
C MET A 1 -14.34 -5.01 -2.87
N ARG A 2 -13.84 -3.81 -2.84
CA ARG A 2 -12.41 -3.51 -3.07
C ARG A 2 -11.77 -3.06 -1.77
N PHE A 3 -10.66 -3.71 -1.42
CA PHE A 3 -9.91 -3.44 -0.19
C PHE A 3 -8.50 -3.02 -0.55
N VAL A 4 -8.04 -1.87 -0.04
CA VAL A 4 -6.67 -1.39 -0.24
C VAL A 4 -5.92 -1.44 1.08
N LEU A 5 -4.76 -2.08 1.06
CA LEU A 5 -3.81 -2.07 2.18
C LEU A 5 -2.64 -1.16 1.84
N VAL A 6 -2.52 -0.06 2.56
CA VAL A 6 -1.41 0.89 2.43
C VAL A 6 -0.40 0.57 3.52
N SER A 7 0.79 0.13 3.14
CA SER A 7 1.77 -0.37 4.11
C SER A 7 3.17 -0.49 3.50
N THR A 8 4.15 -0.87 4.31
CA THR A 8 5.47 -1.24 3.82
C THR A 8 5.33 -2.33 2.77
N HIS A 9 6.01 -2.17 1.64
CA HIS A 9 5.96 -3.13 0.54
C HIS A 9 6.39 -4.53 1.01
N VAL A 10 5.72 -5.56 0.53
CA VAL A 10 6.01 -6.96 0.92
C VAL A 10 7.45 -7.37 0.59
N ASP A 11 8.10 -6.71 -0.35
CA ASP A 11 9.49 -6.98 -0.71
C ASP A 11 10.51 -6.16 0.09
N GLN A 12 10.08 -5.50 1.16
CA GLN A 12 10.98 -4.85 2.10
C GLN A 12 11.51 -5.90 3.11
N THR A 13 12.64 -5.59 3.75
CA THR A 13 13.30 -6.50 4.70
C THR A 13 12.90 -6.29 6.16
N THR A 14 11.92 -5.44 6.43
CA THR A 14 11.48 -5.11 7.79
C THR A 14 10.48 -6.12 8.35
N GLY A 15 10.28 -6.07 9.67
CA GLY A 15 9.22 -6.84 10.31
C GLY A 15 7.83 -6.47 9.82
N TYR A 16 7.60 -5.20 9.48
CA TYR A 16 6.32 -4.76 8.91
C TYR A 16 6.02 -5.48 7.59
N SER A 17 7.01 -5.64 6.73
CA SER A 17 6.80 -6.29 5.43
C SER A 17 6.39 -7.75 5.58
N LYS A 18 6.94 -8.44 6.58
CA LYS A 18 6.60 -9.83 6.86
C LYS A 18 5.15 -9.96 7.35
N VAL A 19 4.74 -9.08 8.26
CA VAL A 19 3.37 -9.06 8.78
C VAL A 19 2.38 -8.74 7.65
N VAL A 20 2.69 -7.77 6.81
CA VAL A 20 1.86 -7.38 5.67
C VAL A 20 1.70 -8.53 4.68
N TYR A 21 2.78 -9.22 4.35
CA TYR A 21 2.73 -10.35 3.45
C TYR A 21 1.81 -11.46 3.99
N ASN A 22 1.95 -11.79 5.28
CA ASN A 22 1.10 -12.79 5.91
C ASN A 22 -0.35 -12.34 5.96
N LEU A 23 -0.60 -11.06 6.25
CA LEU A 23 -1.96 -10.50 6.26
C LEU A 23 -2.62 -10.62 4.88
N LEU A 24 -1.90 -10.25 3.82
CA LEU A 24 -2.42 -10.34 2.45
C LEU A 24 -2.75 -11.79 2.07
N ARG A 25 -1.91 -12.73 2.46
CA ARG A 25 -2.17 -14.15 2.22
C ARG A 25 -3.43 -14.63 2.96
N GLN A 26 -3.60 -14.20 4.22
CA GLN A 26 -4.76 -14.56 5.03
C GLN A 26 -6.05 -14.00 4.44
N VAL A 27 -6.06 -12.71 4.09
CA VAL A 27 -7.23 -12.06 3.49
C VAL A 27 -7.59 -12.73 2.16
N SER A 28 -6.60 -13.01 1.34
CA SER A 28 -6.81 -13.69 0.06
C SER A 28 -7.44 -15.07 0.22
N SER A 29 -6.99 -15.82 1.23
CA SER A 29 -7.50 -17.17 1.50
C SER A 29 -8.90 -17.16 2.12
N LEU A 30 -9.15 -16.25 3.08
CA LEU A 30 -10.39 -16.22 3.84
C LEU A 30 -11.52 -15.46 3.14
N ALA A 31 -11.17 -14.53 2.27
CA ALA A 31 -12.15 -13.68 1.58
C ALA A 31 -11.82 -13.56 0.09
N PRO A 32 -11.90 -14.68 -0.67
CA PRO A 32 -11.48 -14.67 -2.09
C PRO A 32 -12.37 -13.81 -2.99
N ALA A 33 -13.57 -13.47 -2.55
CA ALA A 33 -14.47 -12.59 -3.30
C ALA A 33 -14.10 -11.11 -3.18
N VAL A 34 -13.25 -10.75 -2.22
CA VAL A 34 -12.77 -9.39 -2.04
C VAL A 34 -11.58 -9.15 -2.96
N LYS A 35 -11.66 -8.10 -3.79
CA LYS A 35 -10.52 -7.68 -4.59
C LYS A 35 -9.57 -6.87 -3.71
N THR A 36 -8.36 -7.37 -3.52
CA THR A 36 -7.37 -6.78 -2.63
C THR A 36 -6.28 -6.10 -3.43
N PHE A 37 -5.93 -4.88 -3.02
CA PHE A 37 -4.89 -4.08 -3.64
C PHE A 37 -3.89 -3.68 -2.57
N HIS A 38 -2.60 -3.78 -2.89
CA HIS A 38 -1.53 -3.44 -1.96
C HIS A 38 -0.76 -2.23 -2.49
N PHE A 39 -0.94 -1.06 -1.83
CA PHE A 39 -0.12 0.12 -2.06
C PHE A 39 1.12 -0.03 -1.16
N GLY A 40 2.21 -0.53 -1.73
CA GLY A 40 3.44 -0.81 -1.00
C GLY A 40 4.45 0.31 -1.14
N PHE A 41 4.87 0.90 -0.03
CA PHE A 41 5.89 1.94 -0.01
C PHE A 41 7.23 1.42 0.47
N GLN A 42 8.30 2.14 0.15
CA GLN A 42 9.69 1.79 0.52
C GLN A 42 10.11 0.38 0.10
N ARG A 43 9.75 -0.04 -1.10
CA ARG A 43 10.23 -1.32 -1.63
C ARG A 43 11.76 -1.33 -1.66
N HIS A 44 12.36 -2.43 -1.20
CA HIS A 44 13.81 -2.58 -1.21
C HIS A 44 14.28 -2.88 -2.65
N PRO A 45 15.09 -1.99 -3.28
CA PRO A 45 15.40 -2.11 -4.71
C PRO A 45 16.32 -3.30 -5.04
N GLU A 46 17.11 -3.79 -4.09
CA GLU A 46 18.08 -4.85 -4.30
C GLU A 46 17.66 -6.20 -3.74
N ARG A 47 16.39 -6.33 -3.33
CA ARG A 47 15.92 -7.59 -2.78
C ARG A 47 15.84 -8.67 -3.86
N LYS A 48 16.61 -9.74 -3.67
CA LYS A 48 16.67 -10.85 -4.64
C LYS A 48 15.52 -11.83 -4.51
N ASN A 49 15.03 -12.05 -3.29
CA ASN A 49 13.93 -12.99 -3.02
C ASN A 49 12.62 -12.21 -2.94
N ILE A 50 11.91 -12.19 -4.07
CA ILE A 50 10.63 -11.51 -4.16
C ILE A 50 9.54 -12.39 -3.57
N ARG A 51 8.75 -11.85 -2.65
CA ARG A 51 7.57 -12.53 -2.12
C ARG A 51 6.45 -12.45 -3.13
N LYS A 52 5.99 -13.60 -3.59
CA LYS A 52 4.91 -13.65 -4.57
C LYS A 52 3.57 -13.41 -3.89
N LEU A 53 2.83 -12.40 -4.38
CA LEU A 53 1.48 -12.12 -3.89
C LEU A 53 0.50 -13.17 -4.43
N PRO A 54 -0.58 -13.46 -3.67
CA PRO A 54 -1.67 -14.28 -4.19
C PRO A 54 -2.29 -13.68 -5.46
N ASP A 55 -2.89 -14.53 -6.30
CA ASP A 55 -3.41 -14.12 -7.61
C ASP A 55 -4.52 -13.05 -7.52
N ASN A 56 -5.28 -13.02 -6.43
CA ASN A 56 -6.35 -12.03 -6.25
C ASN A 56 -5.87 -10.75 -5.54
N VAL A 57 -4.56 -10.58 -5.35
CA VAL A 57 -3.95 -9.37 -4.79
C VAL A 57 -3.17 -8.65 -5.86
N THR A 58 -3.51 -7.40 -6.13
CA THR A 58 -2.79 -6.55 -7.09
C THR A 58 -1.82 -5.64 -6.34
N GLY A 59 -0.52 -5.80 -6.63
CA GLY A 59 0.52 -4.99 -6.01
C GLY A 59 0.75 -3.68 -6.74
N TYR A 60 1.23 -2.67 -6.01
CA TYR A 60 1.65 -1.38 -6.54
C TYR A 60 2.90 -0.92 -5.79
N ASP A 61 3.94 -0.58 -6.53
CA ASP A 61 5.19 -0.08 -5.95
C ASP A 61 5.18 1.45 -5.91
N ALA A 62 4.89 2.00 -4.73
CA ALA A 62 4.82 3.44 -4.54
C ALA A 62 6.18 4.13 -4.64
N ALA A 63 7.28 3.38 -4.52
CA ALA A 63 8.63 3.93 -4.62
C ALA A 63 9.15 3.97 -6.06
N ALA A 64 8.47 3.33 -7.01
CA ALA A 64 8.91 3.29 -8.39
C ALA A 64 8.90 4.68 -9.02
N ASN A 65 10.06 5.11 -9.58
CA ASN A 65 10.23 6.42 -10.23
C ASN A 65 9.90 7.61 -9.32
N GLU A 66 10.05 7.44 -8.01
CA GLU A 66 9.73 8.48 -7.04
C GLU A 66 10.89 9.46 -6.86
N ASP A 67 10.54 10.73 -6.59
CA ASP A 67 11.52 11.73 -6.19
C ASP A 67 12.20 11.27 -4.89
N PRO A 68 13.55 11.29 -4.81
CA PRO A 68 14.26 10.90 -3.58
C PRO A 68 13.81 11.63 -2.32
N ARG A 69 13.25 12.83 -2.44
CA ARG A 69 12.74 13.61 -1.30
C ARG A 69 11.50 12.98 -0.66
N GLU A 70 10.81 12.11 -1.36
CA GLU A 70 9.63 11.40 -0.84
C GLU A 70 10.00 10.17 -0.01
N GLU A 71 11.27 9.81 0.03
CA GLU A 71 11.80 8.69 0.83
C GLU A 71 11.13 7.33 0.55
N GLY A 72 10.55 7.17 -0.63
CA GLY A 72 9.91 5.92 -1.04
C GLY A 72 8.50 5.69 -0.49
N PHE A 73 7.93 6.67 0.20
CA PHE A 73 6.59 6.51 0.80
C PHE A 73 5.43 6.71 -0.17
N GLY A 74 5.60 7.52 -1.19
CA GLY A 74 4.54 7.75 -2.17
C GLY A 74 3.38 8.59 -1.65
N PHE A 75 3.61 9.50 -0.71
CA PHE A 75 2.57 10.38 -0.18
C PHE A 75 1.87 11.19 -1.27
N ASN A 76 2.61 11.58 -2.30
CA ASN A 76 2.08 12.36 -3.42
C ASN A 76 1.32 11.49 -4.45
N LYS A 77 1.35 10.18 -4.30
CA LYS A 77 0.71 9.25 -5.24
C LYS A 77 -0.57 8.62 -4.68
N ILE A 78 -0.77 8.68 -3.36
CA ILE A 78 -1.85 7.93 -2.71
C ILE A 78 -3.23 8.40 -3.17
N ALA A 79 -3.44 9.70 -3.30
CA ALA A 79 -4.73 10.25 -3.70
C ALA A 79 -5.11 9.79 -5.12
N GLU A 80 -4.19 9.89 -6.06
CA GLU A 80 -4.40 9.44 -7.43
C GLU A 80 -4.65 7.94 -7.51
N TYR A 81 -3.88 7.16 -6.73
CA TYR A 81 -4.05 5.72 -6.66
C TYR A 81 -5.43 5.33 -6.16
N LEU A 82 -5.91 5.97 -5.07
CA LEU A 82 -7.23 5.70 -4.52
C LEU A 82 -8.34 6.10 -5.47
N GLU A 83 -8.17 7.18 -6.21
CA GLU A 83 -9.14 7.59 -7.23
C GLU A 83 -9.23 6.58 -8.36
N MET A 84 -8.10 6.01 -8.76
CA MET A 84 -8.05 4.99 -9.80
C MET A 84 -8.70 3.67 -9.35
N VAL A 85 -8.41 3.23 -8.13
CA VAL A 85 -8.89 1.95 -7.59
C VAL A 85 -10.32 2.05 -7.07
N ARG A 86 -10.67 3.17 -6.46
CA ARG A 86 -11.98 3.41 -5.82
C ARG A 86 -12.34 2.33 -4.81
N PRO A 87 -11.56 2.20 -3.73
CA PRO A 87 -11.78 1.15 -2.75
C PRO A 87 -13.00 1.42 -1.86
N ASP A 88 -13.59 0.37 -1.37
CA ASP A 88 -14.64 0.44 -0.34
C ASP A 88 -14.02 0.61 1.05
N VAL A 89 -12.85 0.00 1.27
CA VAL A 89 -12.14 0.04 2.55
C VAL A 89 -10.66 0.28 2.29
N VAL A 90 -10.07 1.19 3.06
CA VAL A 90 -8.62 1.45 3.06
C VAL A 90 -8.09 1.18 4.47
N MET A 91 -7.10 0.31 4.56
CA MET A 91 -6.37 0.06 5.80
C MET A 91 -4.94 0.57 5.64
N ILE A 92 -4.47 1.36 6.62
CA ILE A 92 -3.09 1.85 6.64
C ILE A 92 -2.39 1.20 7.82
N TYR A 93 -1.29 0.49 7.53
CA TYR A 93 -0.52 -0.22 8.54
C TYR A 93 0.94 0.23 8.51
N ASN A 94 1.34 0.99 9.53
CA ASN A 94 2.72 1.41 9.77
C ASN A 94 2.76 2.11 11.13
N ASP A 95 3.86 2.82 11.43
CA ASP A 95 3.90 3.59 12.69
C ASP A 95 2.96 4.81 12.63
N PRO A 96 2.54 5.35 13.79
CA PRO A 96 1.53 6.40 13.83
C PRO A 96 1.88 7.67 13.05
N LEU A 97 3.16 8.04 12.99
CA LEU A 97 3.57 9.24 12.27
C LEU A 97 3.34 9.09 10.77
N ILE A 98 3.70 7.93 10.22
CA ILE A 98 3.49 7.64 8.79
C ILE A 98 2.00 7.54 8.47
N ILE A 99 1.22 6.90 9.33
CA ILE A 99 -0.24 6.82 9.16
C ILE A 99 -0.85 8.21 9.10
N CYS A 100 -0.44 9.11 10.00
CA CYS A 100 -0.96 10.49 10.01
C CYS A 100 -0.62 11.23 8.72
N LYS A 101 0.57 11.04 8.17
CA LYS A 101 0.97 11.68 6.91
C LYS A 101 0.11 11.21 5.74
N PHE A 102 -0.22 9.92 5.68
CA PHE A 102 -1.10 9.39 4.64
C PHE A 102 -2.53 9.92 4.79
N ILE A 103 -3.05 9.94 6.00
CA ILE A 103 -4.39 10.47 6.27
C ILE A 103 -4.49 11.94 5.83
N GLU A 104 -3.48 12.74 6.15
CA GLU A 104 -3.45 14.15 5.78
C GLU A 104 -3.39 14.33 4.25
N ALA A 105 -2.57 13.54 3.57
CA ALA A 105 -2.50 13.56 2.11
C ALA A 105 -3.85 13.23 1.47
N MET A 106 -4.55 12.24 2.01
CA MET A 106 -5.88 11.84 1.53
C MET A 106 -6.94 12.91 1.77
N LYS A 107 -6.90 13.57 2.95
CA LYS A 107 -7.83 14.65 3.28
C LYS A 107 -7.67 15.87 2.38
N TYR A 108 -6.42 16.24 2.13
CA TYR A 108 -6.13 17.39 1.28
C TYR A 108 -6.72 17.20 -0.12
N GLU A 109 -6.51 16.04 -0.71
CA GLU A 109 -7.03 15.75 -2.04
C GLU A 109 -8.56 15.69 -2.04
N LYS A 110 -9.17 15.11 -1.02
CA LYS A 110 -10.62 15.06 -0.88
C LYS A 110 -11.21 16.46 -0.73
N ALA A 111 -10.54 17.35 0.00
CA ALA A 111 -10.99 18.73 0.16
C ALA A 111 -10.92 19.51 -1.15
N THR A 112 -9.92 19.25 -2.00
CA THR A 112 -9.80 19.91 -3.31
C THR A 112 -10.74 19.31 -4.36
N ALA A 113 -11.15 18.06 -4.21
CA ALA A 113 -12.05 17.38 -5.13
C ALA A 113 -13.54 17.72 -4.86
N SER A 114 -13.83 18.20 -3.68
CA SER A 114 -15.19 18.58 -3.31
C SER A 114 -15.47 20.05 -3.65
#